data_8fa5859a087bfeb647ca002462029d53
#
_entry.id   8fa5859a087bfeb647ca002462029d53
#
_cell.length_a   1.000
_cell.length_b   1.000
_cell.length_c   1.000
_cell.angle_alpha   90.00
_cell.angle_beta   90.00
_cell.angle_gamma   90.00
#
_symmetry.space_group_name_H-M   'P 1'
#
loop_
_entity.id
_entity.type
_entity.pdbx_description
1 polymer ?
#
loop_
_entity_poly.entity_id
_entity_poly.type
_entity_poly.pdbx_seq_one_letter_code
_entity_poly.pdbx_strand_id
1 'polypeptide(L)'
;CVPLIKEKKIAEIYGFHNWSGFPKGAVVLREGVSQCASRGLTITFTGKKSHASIPEQGKNPSVAIAKLILYVQNLLQATTFEQLVLATIVNVEIGTKDFGISAGEGEISFTLRAALQRELDELEQMIRTQAEKFAAEEGLQLSYAYDDPFPETANDAKAIERVRNAAEKLHLPVVELTEPLRASEDFGYYTKECPGAMFYLGNGEDYPALHTPEYDFRDELLELAVNIFQKLI
;
A
#
# COMPACT_ATOMS: atom_id res chain seq x y z
N CYS A 1 2.04 11.22 16.29
CA CYS A 1 3.48 11.10 16.60
C CYS A 1 4.38 11.92 15.67
N VAL A 2 4.07 12.04 14.36
CA VAL A 2 4.89 12.80 13.38
C VAL A 2 5.25 14.22 13.84
N PRO A 3 4.31 15.08 14.36
CA PRO A 3 4.67 16.41 14.83
C PRO A 3 5.73 16.42 15.93
N LEU A 4 5.79 15.38 16.78
CA LEU A 4 6.76 15.28 17.87
C LEU A 4 8.21 15.13 17.38
N ILE A 5 8.41 14.56 16.19
CA ILE A 5 9.76 14.40 15.62
C ILE A 5 10.42 15.77 15.46
N LYS A 6 9.70 16.73 14.88
CA LYS A 6 10.18 18.10 14.70
C LYS A 6 10.28 18.85 16.03
N GLU A 7 9.24 18.75 16.87
CA GLU A 7 9.20 19.44 18.18
C GLU A 7 10.35 19.00 19.09
N LYS A 8 10.60 17.70 19.18
CA LYS A 8 11.64 17.11 20.05
C LYS A 8 13.00 17.02 19.37
N LYS A 9 13.12 17.42 18.10
CA LYS A 9 14.36 17.34 17.31
C LYS A 9 14.95 15.94 17.34
N ILE A 10 14.12 14.94 17.08
CA ILE A 10 14.53 13.54 17.02
C ILE A 10 15.58 13.39 15.90
N ALA A 11 16.75 12.87 16.26
CA ALA A 11 17.86 12.73 15.32
C ALA A 11 17.68 11.53 14.39
N GLU A 12 17.19 10.43 14.91
CA GLU A 12 16.98 9.18 14.18
C GLU A 12 15.80 8.40 14.78
N ILE A 13 15.14 7.59 13.96
CA ILE A 13 14.04 6.72 14.37
C ILE A 13 14.26 5.30 13.88
N TYR A 14 13.96 4.32 14.72
CA TYR A 14 14.09 2.91 14.38
C TYR A 14 12.80 2.16 14.71
N GLY A 15 12.42 1.24 13.84
CA GLY A 15 11.32 0.31 14.03
C GLY A 15 11.67 -1.09 13.59
N PHE A 16 10.99 -2.09 14.13
CA PHE A 16 11.10 -3.44 13.61
C PHE A 16 9.72 -4.06 13.39
N HIS A 17 9.65 -4.97 12.45
CA HIS A 17 8.51 -5.84 12.23
C HIS A 17 9.00 -7.29 12.13
N ASN A 18 8.26 -8.24 12.65
CA ASN A 18 8.56 -9.64 12.43
C ASN A 18 8.03 -10.10 11.07
N TRP A 19 8.74 -11.04 10.40
CA TRP A 19 8.36 -11.43 9.04
C TRP A 19 8.57 -12.93 8.79
N SER A 20 7.54 -13.61 8.31
CA SER A 20 7.63 -15.02 7.92
C SER A 20 8.31 -15.17 6.55
N GLY A 21 8.91 -16.33 6.30
CA GLY A 21 9.63 -16.61 5.06
C GLY A 21 11.12 -16.28 5.11
N PHE A 22 11.65 -15.88 6.28
CA PHE A 22 13.08 -15.70 6.54
C PHE A 22 13.53 -16.56 7.70
N PRO A 23 14.83 -16.96 7.75
CA PRO A 23 15.35 -17.75 8.85
C PRO A 23 15.04 -17.11 10.20
N LYS A 24 14.63 -17.92 11.17
CA LYS A 24 14.26 -17.46 12.50
C LYS A 24 15.39 -16.66 13.15
N GLY A 25 15.07 -15.45 13.61
CA GLY A 25 16.01 -14.53 14.27
C GLY A 25 16.98 -13.85 13.31
N ALA A 26 16.90 -14.07 12.01
CA ALA A 26 17.67 -13.29 11.05
C ALA A 26 17.18 -11.84 11.04
N VAL A 27 18.13 -10.91 10.96
CA VAL A 27 17.86 -9.48 10.76
C VAL A 27 17.79 -9.22 9.26
N VAL A 28 16.61 -8.85 8.78
CA VAL A 28 16.36 -8.61 7.36
C VAL A 28 16.39 -7.11 7.10
N LEU A 29 17.22 -6.69 6.17
CA LEU A 29 17.56 -5.29 5.91
C LEU A 29 17.33 -4.92 4.45
N ARG A 30 17.06 -3.65 4.22
CA ARG A 30 17.11 -3.03 2.90
C ARG A 30 17.45 -1.54 3.04
N GLU A 31 18.45 -1.09 2.33
CA GLU A 31 18.72 0.33 2.13
C GLU A 31 17.75 0.94 1.13
N GLY A 32 17.35 2.19 1.32
CA GLY A 32 16.34 2.84 0.47
C GLY A 32 14.95 2.30 0.75
N VAL A 33 14.13 2.16 -0.27
CA VAL A 33 12.73 1.74 -0.11
C VAL A 33 12.66 0.30 0.36
N SER A 34 12.21 0.07 1.58
CA SER A 34 12.03 -1.26 2.19
C SER A 34 10.59 -1.77 2.10
N GLN A 35 9.62 -0.87 2.08
CA GLN A 35 8.20 -1.19 1.86
C GLN A 35 7.54 -0.18 0.93
N CYS A 36 6.54 -0.64 0.19
CA CYS A 36 5.83 0.13 -0.81
C CYS A 36 4.96 1.24 -0.21
N ALA A 37 4.73 2.30 -0.97
CA ALA A 37 3.59 3.18 -0.76
C ALA A 37 2.29 2.48 -1.16
N SER A 38 1.18 2.79 -0.47
CA SER A 38 -0.15 2.29 -0.85
C SER A 38 -1.26 3.24 -0.44
N ARG A 39 -2.42 3.09 -1.08
CA ARG A 39 -3.69 3.71 -0.67
C ARG A 39 -4.88 2.94 -1.24
N GLY A 40 -5.98 2.93 -0.50
CA GLY A 40 -7.29 2.61 -1.02
C GLY A 40 -7.83 3.82 -1.80
N LEU A 41 -8.39 3.58 -2.97
CA LEU A 41 -9.08 4.59 -3.78
C LEU A 41 -10.45 4.04 -4.15
N THR A 42 -11.50 4.70 -3.70
CA THR A 42 -12.88 4.46 -4.13
C THR A 42 -13.35 5.57 -5.04
N ILE A 43 -13.86 5.23 -6.21
CA ILE A 43 -14.44 6.15 -7.19
C ILE A 43 -15.93 5.85 -7.29
N THR A 44 -16.77 6.79 -6.86
CA THR A 44 -18.21 6.70 -6.97
C THR A 44 -18.70 7.47 -8.19
N PHE A 45 -19.49 6.80 -9.02
CA PHE A 45 -20.14 7.35 -10.21
C PHE A 45 -21.60 7.58 -9.91
N THR A 46 -22.05 8.83 -9.91
CA THR A 46 -23.43 9.23 -9.65
C THR A 46 -24.11 9.70 -10.93
N GLY A 47 -25.15 9.01 -11.30
CA GLY A 47 -26.00 9.32 -12.43
C GLY A 47 -27.46 9.50 -12.03
N LYS A 48 -28.39 8.81 -12.72
CA LYS A 48 -29.83 8.92 -12.47
C LYS A 48 -30.52 7.57 -12.69
N LYS A 49 -31.27 7.12 -11.69
CA LYS A 49 -32.13 5.93 -11.80
C LYS A 49 -33.25 6.16 -12.83
N SER A 50 -33.66 5.09 -13.49
CA SER A 50 -34.87 5.08 -14.33
C SER A 50 -35.58 3.74 -14.25
N HIS A 51 -36.74 3.65 -14.83
CA HIS A 51 -37.43 2.37 -15.00
C HIS A 51 -36.63 1.51 -16.01
N ALA A 52 -36.48 0.23 -15.76
CA ALA A 52 -35.68 -0.66 -16.61
C ALA A 52 -36.22 -0.78 -18.05
N SER A 53 -37.51 -0.51 -18.30
CA SER A 53 -38.11 -0.50 -19.64
C SER A 53 -37.88 0.80 -20.44
N ILE A 54 -37.35 1.86 -19.79
CA ILE A 54 -37.05 3.17 -20.40
C ILE A 54 -35.68 3.66 -19.92
N PRO A 55 -34.61 2.89 -20.19
CA PRO A 55 -33.26 3.17 -19.69
C PRO A 55 -32.68 4.51 -20.16
N GLU A 56 -33.14 5.01 -21.31
CA GLU A 56 -32.74 6.30 -21.88
C GLU A 56 -33.14 7.52 -21.03
N GLN A 57 -34.05 7.38 -20.07
CA GLN A 57 -34.40 8.44 -19.10
C GLN A 57 -33.46 8.47 -17.88
N GLY A 58 -32.62 7.46 -17.75
CA GLY A 58 -31.63 7.36 -16.69
C GLY A 58 -30.22 7.73 -17.15
N LYS A 59 -29.27 7.58 -16.24
CA LYS A 59 -27.82 7.63 -16.48
C LYS A 59 -27.19 6.51 -15.65
N ASN A 60 -26.92 5.41 -16.31
CA ASN A 60 -26.41 4.20 -15.65
C ASN A 60 -24.86 4.19 -15.67
N PRO A 61 -24.18 4.02 -14.52
CA PRO A 61 -22.73 4.06 -14.44
C PRO A 61 -22.03 2.80 -14.97
N SER A 62 -22.77 1.73 -15.28
CA SER A 62 -22.18 0.41 -15.59
C SER A 62 -21.17 0.45 -16.74
N VAL A 63 -21.46 1.22 -17.79
CA VAL A 63 -20.56 1.32 -18.96
C VAL A 63 -19.27 2.05 -18.62
N ALA A 64 -19.35 3.15 -17.89
CA ALA A 64 -18.18 3.92 -17.44
C ALA A 64 -17.27 3.07 -16.52
N ILE A 65 -17.86 2.34 -15.58
CA ILE A 65 -17.14 1.44 -14.67
C ILE A 65 -16.49 0.29 -15.46
N ALA A 66 -17.22 -0.35 -16.36
CA ALA A 66 -16.66 -1.42 -17.19
C ALA A 66 -15.48 -0.95 -18.05
N LYS A 67 -15.60 0.23 -18.68
CA LYS A 67 -14.50 0.86 -19.44
C LYS A 67 -13.30 1.13 -18.53
N LEU A 68 -13.51 1.61 -17.29
CA LEU A 68 -12.43 1.88 -16.35
C LEU A 68 -11.71 0.61 -15.90
N ILE A 69 -12.43 -0.48 -15.64
CA ILE A 69 -11.84 -1.79 -15.32
C ILE A 69 -10.87 -2.22 -16.44
N LEU A 70 -11.35 -2.22 -17.68
CA LEU A 70 -10.53 -2.60 -18.84
C LEU A 70 -9.35 -1.66 -19.05
N TYR A 71 -9.56 -0.36 -18.84
CA TYR A 71 -8.48 0.62 -18.93
C TYR A 71 -7.36 0.34 -17.95
N VAL A 72 -7.69 0.13 -16.65
CA VAL A 72 -6.68 -0.11 -15.60
C VAL A 72 -5.90 -1.40 -15.87
N GLN A 73 -6.55 -2.46 -16.31
CA GLN A 73 -5.86 -3.71 -16.69
C GLN A 73 -4.88 -3.50 -17.84
N ASN A 74 -5.29 -2.76 -18.89
CA ASN A 74 -4.44 -2.46 -20.04
C ASN A 74 -3.32 -1.49 -19.67
N LEU A 75 -3.59 -0.50 -18.82
CA LEU A 75 -2.62 0.49 -18.35
C LEU A 75 -1.40 -0.19 -17.74
N LEU A 76 -1.62 -1.11 -16.79
CA LEU A 76 -0.53 -1.83 -16.12
C LEU A 76 0.29 -2.75 -17.04
N GLN A 77 -0.30 -3.18 -18.16
CA GLN A 77 0.42 -3.98 -19.17
C GLN A 77 1.20 -3.11 -20.17
N ALA A 78 0.68 -1.93 -20.48
CA ALA A 78 1.22 -1.04 -21.51
C ALA A 78 2.21 0.00 -20.98
N THR A 79 2.16 0.32 -19.69
CA THR A 79 3.01 1.34 -19.07
C THR A 79 4.23 0.68 -18.44
N THR A 80 5.41 1.19 -18.76
CA THR A 80 6.66 0.81 -18.09
C THR A 80 6.90 1.76 -16.92
N PHE A 81 6.78 1.26 -15.71
CA PHE A 81 7.17 1.94 -14.48
C PHE A 81 8.62 1.59 -14.15
N GLU A 82 9.27 2.43 -13.38
CA GLU A 82 10.67 2.22 -12.98
C GLU A 82 10.78 1.03 -12.01
N GLN A 83 9.78 0.90 -11.11
CA GLN A 83 9.74 -0.18 -10.13
C GLN A 83 8.34 -0.84 -10.09
N LEU A 84 8.08 -1.62 -9.03
CA LEU A 84 6.80 -2.30 -8.83
C LEU A 84 5.65 -1.29 -8.72
N VAL A 85 4.64 -1.46 -9.56
CA VAL A 85 3.35 -0.74 -9.49
C VAL A 85 2.20 -1.73 -9.64
N LEU A 86 1.20 -1.63 -8.78
CA LEU A 86 0.02 -2.50 -8.75
C LEU A 86 -1.26 -1.67 -8.58
N ALA A 87 -2.31 -2.09 -9.26
CA ALA A 87 -3.68 -1.66 -8.97
C ALA A 87 -4.57 -2.90 -8.87
N THR A 88 -5.03 -3.19 -7.69
CA THR A 88 -5.92 -4.33 -7.43
C THR A 88 -7.33 -3.83 -7.25
N ILE A 89 -8.27 -4.28 -8.08
CA ILE A 89 -9.69 -4.03 -7.87
C ILE A 89 -10.15 -4.89 -6.70
N VAL A 90 -10.67 -4.25 -5.65
CA VAL A 90 -11.12 -4.93 -4.43
C VAL A 90 -12.63 -4.96 -4.29
N ASN A 91 -13.33 -4.01 -4.91
CA ASN A 91 -14.79 -3.98 -4.94
C ASN A 91 -15.31 -3.34 -6.23
N VAL A 92 -16.45 -3.82 -6.72
CA VAL A 92 -17.27 -3.16 -7.74
C VAL A 92 -18.74 -3.37 -7.36
N GLU A 93 -19.46 -2.29 -7.18
CA GLU A 93 -20.88 -2.32 -6.88
C GLU A 93 -21.63 -1.38 -7.80
N ILE A 94 -22.74 -1.84 -8.43
CA ILE A 94 -23.54 -1.06 -9.35
C ILE A 94 -25.02 -1.27 -9.04
N GLY A 95 -25.63 -0.24 -8.47
CA GLY A 95 -27.04 -0.27 -8.09
C GLY A 95 -27.39 -1.39 -7.11
N THR A 96 -28.62 -1.85 -7.18
CA THR A 96 -29.17 -2.93 -6.35
C THR A 96 -29.78 -4.00 -7.22
N LYS A 97 -29.91 -5.22 -6.70
CA LYS A 97 -30.56 -6.32 -7.41
C LYS A 97 -32.10 -6.11 -7.46
N ASP A 98 -32.51 -5.13 -8.29
CA ASP A 98 -33.89 -4.81 -8.57
C ASP A 98 -34.10 -4.81 -10.09
N PHE A 99 -34.85 -5.79 -10.60
CA PHE A 99 -35.04 -5.98 -12.05
C PHE A 99 -35.95 -4.88 -12.69
N GLY A 100 -36.66 -4.10 -11.88
CA GLY A 100 -37.50 -3.00 -12.34
C GLY A 100 -36.76 -1.66 -12.49
N ILE A 101 -35.53 -1.54 -12.01
CA ILE A 101 -34.79 -0.27 -11.93
C ILE A 101 -33.44 -0.36 -12.62
N SER A 102 -33.17 0.59 -13.55
CA SER A 102 -31.84 0.86 -14.05
C SER A 102 -31.02 1.61 -13.01
N ALA A 103 -29.81 1.15 -12.72
CA ALA A 103 -28.93 1.76 -11.73
C ALA A 103 -28.63 3.23 -12.03
N GLY A 104 -28.57 4.05 -10.98
CA GLY A 104 -28.16 5.46 -11.08
C GLY A 104 -26.92 5.77 -10.27
N GLU A 105 -26.33 4.77 -9.61
CA GLU A 105 -25.10 4.91 -8.83
C GLU A 105 -24.31 3.61 -8.89
N GLY A 106 -23.00 3.73 -8.84
CA GLY A 106 -22.10 2.61 -8.71
C GLY A 106 -20.71 3.08 -8.29
N GLU A 107 -19.94 2.17 -7.73
CA GLU A 107 -18.57 2.44 -7.29
C GLU A 107 -17.60 1.37 -7.72
N ILE A 108 -16.35 1.75 -7.77
CA ILE A 108 -15.21 0.85 -7.93
C ILE A 108 -14.13 1.24 -6.94
N SER A 109 -13.61 0.25 -6.23
CA SER A 109 -12.55 0.45 -5.24
C SER A 109 -11.30 -0.31 -5.64
N PHE A 110 -10.16 0.36 -5.45
CA PHE A 110 -8.83 -0.16 -5.73
C PHE A 110 -7.95 -0.13 -4.49
N THR A 111 -7.07 -1.11 -4.34
CA THR A 111 -5.83 -0.95 -3.60
C THR A 111 -4.74 -0.60 -4.61
N LEU A 112 -4.24 0.62 -4.55
CA LEU A 112 -3.11 1.09 -5.34
C LEU A 112 -1.83 0.90 -4.53
N ARG A 113 -0.76 0.46 -5.19
CA ARG A 113 0.53 0.21 -4.54
C ARG A 113 1.67 0.47 -5.51
N ALA A 114 2.73 1.13 -5.04
CA ALA A 114 3.96 1.28 -5.79
C ALA A 114 5.17 1.27 -4.87
N ALA A 115 6.32 0.83 -5.37
CA ALA A 115 7.57 0.94 -4.62
C ALA A 115 7.92 2.41 -4.34
N LEU A 116 7.61 3.32 -5.25
CA LEU A 116 7.89 4.74 -5.14
C LEU A 116 6.58 5.55 -5.04
N GLN A 117 6.52 6.48 -4.09
CA GLN A 117 5.36 7.36 -3.92
C GLN A 117 5.00 8.12 -5.20
N ARG A 118 6.00 8.61 -5.95
CA ARG A 118 5.75 9.35 -7.20
C ARG A 118 5.04 8.49 -8.26
N GLU A 119 5.36 7.19 -8.34
CA GLU A 119 4.71 6.28 -9.27
C GLU A 119 3.30 5.90 -8.82
N LEU A 120 3.06 5.86 -7.49
CA LEU A 120 1.73 5.71 -6.95
C LEU A 120 0.84 6.90 -7.30
N ASP A 121 1.37 8.12 -7.14
CA ASP A 121 0.67 9.36 -7.47
C ASP A 121 0.39 9.47 -8.99
N GLU A 122 1.33 9.06 -9.81
CA GLU A 122 1.18 9.00 -11.27
C GLU A 122 0.08 8.00 -11.68
N LEU A 123 0.12 6.79 -11.13
CA LEU A 123 -0.91 5.76 -11.37
C LEU A 123 -2.30 6.27 -11.00
N GLU A 124 -2.45 6.86 -9.81
CA GLU A 124 -3.73 7.42 -9.37
C GLU A 124 -4.21 8.51 -10.33
N GLN A 125 -3.34 9.44 -10.72
CA GLN A 125 -3.70 10.51 -11.63
C GLN A 125 -4.16 9.98 -13.00
N MET A 126 -3.51 8.94 -13.54
CA MET A 126 -3.92 8.29 -14.78
C MET A 126 -5.31 7.66 -14.66
N ILE A 127 -5.57 6.96 -13.55
CA ILE A 127 -6.88 6.33 -13.28
C ILE A 127 -7.97 7.39 -13.16
N ARG A 128 -7.73 8.47 -12.38
CA ARG A 128 -8.70 9.55 -12.18
C ARG A 128 -9.02 10.28 -13.47
N THR A 129 -7.99 10.66 -14.23
CA THR A 129 -8.17 11.34 -15.53
C THR A 129 -9.05 10.52 -16.47
N GLN A 130 -8.86 9.22 -16.50
CA GLN A 130 -9.64 8.36 -17.36
C GLN A 130 -11.07 8.13 -16.83
N ALA A 131 -11.23 8.04 -15.51
CA ALA A 131 -12.56 7.97 -14.87
C ALA A 131 -13.39 9.24 -15.17
N GLU A 132 -12.76 10.43 -15.06
CA GLU A 132 -13.38 11.72 -15.41
C GLU A 132 -13.85 11.75 -16.86
N LYS A 133 -13.02 11.26 -17.79
CA LYS A 133 -13.38 11.16 -19.20
C LYS A 133 -14.59 10.24 -19.41
N PHE A 134 -14.58 9.03 -18.84
CA PHE A 134 -15.69 8.10 -18.99
C PHE A 134 -16.97 8.59 -18.31
N ALA A 135 -16.85 9.25 -17.17
CA ALA A 135 -17.98 9.89 -16.51
C ALA A 135 -18.60 11.00 -17.37
N ALA A 136 -17.78 11.83 -17.99
CA ALA A 136 -18.24 12.91 -18.88
C ALA A 136 -18.95 12.36 -20.12
N GLU A 137 -18.45 11.28 -20.73
CA GLU A 137 -19.07 10.61 -21.88
C GLU A 137 -20.52 10.12 -21.56
N GLU A 138 -20.73 9.64 -20.34
CA GLU A 138 -22.03 9.10 -19.88
C GLU A 138 -22.86 10.14 -19.06
N GLY A 139 -22.34 11.36 -18.90
CA GLY A 139 -23.01 12.45 -18.17
C GLY A 139 -23.17 12.17 -16.67
N LEU A 140 -22.20 11.50 -16.07
CA LEU A 140 -22.14 11.13 -14.64
C LEU A 140 -21.33 12.15 -13.85
N GLN A 141 -21.57 12.20 -12.54
CA GLN A 141 -20.74 12.93 -11.58
C GLN A 141 -19.81 11.94 -10.86
N LEU A 142 -18.64 12.43 -10.44
CA LEU A 142 -17.68 11.64 -9.67
C LEU A 142 -17.46 12.20 -8.29
N SER A 143 -17.21 11.29 -7.35
CA SER A 143 -16.57 11.59 -6.07
C SER A 143 -15.50 10.55 -5.76
N TYR A 144 -14.57 10.93 -4.89
CA TYR A 144 -13.41 10.12 -4.53
C TYR A 144 -13.33 10.00 -3.01
N ALA A 145 -13.03 8.80 -2.53
CA ALA A 145 -12.69 8.54 -1.14
C ALA A 145 -11.35 7.79 -1.07
N TYR A 146 -10.63 8.00 0.02
CA TYR A 146 -9.32 7.41 0.25
C TYR A 146 -9.29 6.70 1.59
N ASP A 147 -8.66 5.53 1.61
CA ASP A 147 -8.47 4.73 2.81
C ASP A 147 -6.99 4.34 2.94
N ASP A 148 -6.50 4.33 4.18
CA ASP A 148 -5.17 3.87 4.57
C ASP A 148 -4.03 4.35 3.66
N PRO A 149 -3.82 5.67 3.50
CA PRO A 149 -2.73 6.19 2.71
C PRO A 149 -1.40 6.04 3.47
N PHE A 150 -0.52 5.20 2.97
CA PHE A 150 0.83 5.01 3.50
C PHE A 150 1.87 5.42 2.46
N PRO A 151 2.82 6.31 2.81
CA PRO A 151 3.98 6.57 1.96
C PRO A 151 4.92 5.36 1.95
N GLU A 152 5.83 5.29 0.98
CA GLU A 152 6.89 4.28 1.03
C GLU A 152 7.74 4.46 2.29
N THR A 153 8.13 3.35 2.90
CA THR A 153 9.15 3.34 3.96
C THR A 153 10.53 3.30 3.32
N ALA A 154 11.22 4.43 3.35
CA ALA A 154 12.57 4.53 2.80
C ALA A 154 13.59 4.65 3.95
N ASN A 155 14.47 3.67 4.06
CA ASN A 155 15.50 3.58 5.08
C ASN A 155 16.72 4.44 4.71
N ASP A 156 17.23 5.18 5.69
CA ASP A 156 18.50 5.90 5.57
C ASP A 156 19.68 4.92 5.59
N ALA A 157 20.65 5.14 4.71
CA ALA A 157 21.82 4.25 4.56
C ALA A 157 22.63 4.12 5.85
N LYS A 158 22.82 5.24 6.60
CA LYS A 158 23.57 5.22 7.86
C LYS A 158 22.81 4.52 8.96
N ALA A 159 21.48 4.71 8.98
CA ALA A 159 20.62 4.03 9.95
C ALA A 159 20.62 2.51 9.71
N ILE A 160 20.53 2.05 8.46
CA ILE A 160 20.64 0.62 8.12
C ILE A 160 22.01 0.05 8.49
N GLU A 161 23.09 0.79 8.23
CA GLU A 161 24.42 0.36 8.61
C GLU A 161 24.57 0.20 10.13
N ARG A 162 23.94 1.07 10.93
CA ARG A 162 23.90 0.90 12.39
C ARG A 162 23.15 -0.37 12.80
N VAL A 163 22.02 -0.68 12.16
CA VAL A 163 21.28 -1.93 12.44
C VAL A 163 22.12 -3.15 12.06
N ARG A 164 22.81 -3.12 10.91
CA ARG A 164 23.74 -4.18 10.49
C ARG A 164 24.84 -4.41 11.51
N ASN A 165 25.51 -3.35 11.93
CA ASN A 165 26.55 -3.41 12.96
C ASN A 165 26.03 -3.92 14.31
N ALA A 166 24.79 -3.58 14.69
CA ALA A 166 24.15 -4.11 15.89
C ALA A 166 23.89 -5.63 15.77
N ALA A 167 23.40 -6.09 14.61
CA ALA A 167 23.21 -7.50 14.33
C ALA A 167 24.51 -8.29 14.37
N GLU A 168 25.59 -7.77 13.77
CA GLU A 168 26.92 -8.39 13.78
C GLU A 168 27.48 -8.52 15.20
N LYS A 169 27.36 -7.46 16.03
CA LYS A 169 27.79 -7.51 17.46
C LYS A 169 27.04 -8.55 18.28
N LEU A 170 25.83 -8.88 17.87
CA LEU A 170 24.97 -9.91 18.48
C LEU A 170 25.12 -11.28 17.81
N HIS A 171 26.01 -11.41 16.80
CA HIS A 171 26.23 -12.62 16.02
C HIS A 171 24.94 -13.15 15.35
N LEU A 172 24.05 -12.23 14.92
CA LEU A 172 22.82 -12.57 14.24
C LEU A 172 23.02 -12.68 12.74
N PRO A 173 22.38 -13.63 12.06
CA PRO A 173 22.40 -13.69 10.61
C PRO A 173 21.72 -12.46 10.02
N VAL A 174 22.30 -11.90 8.95
CA VAL A 174 21.75 -10.75 8.21
C VAL A 174 21.32 -11.23 6.82
N VAL A 175 20.14 -10.81 6.40
CA VAL A 175 19.59 -11.04 5.06
C VAL A 175 19.32 -9.70 4.40
N GLU A 176 19.93 -9.45 3.24
CA GLU A 176 19.68 -8.24 2.46
C GLU A 176 18.60 -8.48 1.41
N LEU A 177 17.56 -7.62 1.42
CA LEU A 177 16.51 -7.67 0.41
C LEU A 177 16.97 -6.96 -0.88
N THR A 178 16.79 -7.62 -2.00
CA THR A 178 17.03 -7.04 -3.33
C THR A 178 15.87 -6.17 -3.81
N GLU A 179 14.65 -6.49 -3.38
CA GLU A 179 13.43 -5.79 -3.73
C GLU A 179 12.68 -5.33 -2.46
N PRO A 180 11.90 -4.25 -2.51
CA PRO A 180 11.07 -3.86 -1.38
C PRO A 180 9.99 -4.91 -1.10
N LEU A 181 9.64 -5.07 0.17
CA LEU A 181 8.47 -5.84 0.55
C LEU A 181 7.21 -5.16 -0.02
N ARG A 182 6.27 -5.98 -0.51
CA ARG A 182 5.01 -5.48 -1.08
C ARG A 182 4.00 -5.00 -0.02
N ALA A 183 4.39 -5.03 1.25
CA ALA A 183 3.63 -4.46 2.35
C ALA A 183 3.73 -2.94 2.38
N SER A 184 2.97 -2.31 3.26
CA SER A 184 3.00 -0.88 3.54
C SER A 184 2.85 -0.66 5.03
N GLU A 185 3.45 0.41 5.53
CA GLU A 185 3.47 0.75 6.96
C GLU A 185 3.33 2.26 7.16
N ASP A 186 2.79 2.63 8.31
CA ASP A 186 2.76 4.03 8.73
C ASP A 186 4.16 4.57 9.10
N PHE A 187 5.14 3.67 9.29
CA PHE A 187 6.52 4.05 9.58
C PHE A 187 7.14 4.94 8.49
N GLY A 188 6.67 4.84 7.25
CA GLY A 188 7.05 5.71 6.14
C GLY A 188 6.83 7.19 6.44
N TYR A 189 5.80 7.55 7.23
CA TYR A 189 5.60 8.94 7.67
C TYR A 189 6.74 9.46 8.55
N TYR A 190 7.36 8.61 9.34
CA TYR A 190 8.47 8.98 10.21
C TYR A 190 9.76 9.16 9.42
N THR A 191 10.04 8.28 8.47
CA THR A 191 11.24 8.36 7.62
C THR A 191 11.21 9.54 6.66
N LYS A 192 10.04 10.17 6.40
CA LYS A 192 9.94 11.44 5.69
C LYS A 192 10.36 12.65 6.53
N GLU A 193 10.39 12.52 7.85
CA GLU A 193 10.64 13.63 8.78
C GLU A 193 12.04 13.60 9.40
N CYS A 194 12.63 12.42 9.56
CA CYS A 194 14.01 12.27 10.06
C CYS A 194 14.64 11.00 9.51
N PRO A 195 16.00 10.93 9.50
CA PRO A 195 16.70 9.69 9.18
C PRO A 195 16.22 8.54 10.06
N GLY A 196 16.11 7.35 9.50
CA GLY A 196 15.69 6.19 10.28
C GLY A 196 15.72 4.91 9.48
N ALA A 197 15.46 3.81 10.16
CA ALA A 197 15.38 2.51 9.54
C ALA A 197 14.29 1.64 10.16
N MET A 198 13.53 1.00 9.29
CA MET A 198 12.70 -0.14 9.62
C MET A 198 13.42 -1.41 9.17
N PHE A 199 13.62 -2.34 10.08
CA PHE A 199 14.20 -3.64 9.82
C PHE A 199 13.23 -4.76 10.18
N TYR A 200 13.53 -5.98 9.74
CA TYR A 200 12.63 -7.11 10.01
C TYR A 200 13.37 -8.21 10.76
N LEU A 201 12.62 -8.97 11.55
CA LEU A 201 13.12 -10.18 12.19
C LEU A 201 12.41 -11.40 11.62
N GLY A 202 13.18 -12.37 11.15
CA GLY A 202 12.65 -13.59 10.58
C GLY A 202 11.91 -14.44 11.60
N ASN A 203 10.68 -14.84 11.27
CA ASN A 203 9.87 -15.78 12.08
C ASN A 203 10.26 -17.24 11.85
N GLY A 204 10.90 -17.55 10.73
CA GLY A 204 11.16 -18.89 10.21
C GLY A 204 10.73 -18.97 8.74
N GLU A 205 11.43 -19.77 7.95
CA GLU A 205 11.18 -19.90 6.50
C GLU A 205 9.80 -20.50 6.22
N ASP A 206 9.40 -21.52 6.99
CA ASP A 206 8.11 -22.23 6.86
C ASP A 206 7.07 -21.76 7.91
N TYR A 207 7.30 -20.62 8.57
CA TYR A 207 6.35 -20.11 9.57
C TYR A 207 5.10 -19.55 8.89
N PRO A 208 3.89 -19.73 9.49
CA PRO A 208 2.66 -19.19 8.92
C PRO A 208 2.78 -17.71 8.54
N ALA A 209 2.20 -17.34 7.40
CA ALA A 209 2.23 -15.97 6.93
C ALA A 209 1.42 -15.04 7.85
N LEU A 210 1.84 -13.78 7.92
CA LEU A 210 1.09 -12.73 8.61
C LEU A 210 -0.37 -12.68 8.12
N HIS A 211 -1.30 -12.38 9.01
CA HIS A 211 -2.74 -12.30 8.74
C HIS A 211 -3.43 -13.62 8.36
N THR A 212 -2.78 -14.77 8.57
CA THR A 212 -3.45 -16.08 8.46
C THR A 212 -3.96 -16.56 9.82
N PRO A 213 -4.99 -17.41 9.88
CA PRO A 213 -5.52 -17.93 11.15
C PRO A 213 -4.50 -18.73 11.97
N GLU A 214 -3.52 -19.31 11.31
CA GLU A 214 -2.46 -20.12 11.93
C GLU A 214 -1.29 -19.28 12.45
N TYR A 215 -1.27 -17.98 12.12
CA TYR A 215 -0.19 -17.10 12.56
C TYR A 215 -0.31 -16.79 14.05
N ASP A 216 0.81 -16.90 14.74
CA ASP A 216 0.98 -16.42 16.12
C ASP A 216 2.31 -15.66 16.23
N PHE A 217 2.36 -14.63 17.08
CA PHE A 217 3.59 -13.84 17.26
C PHE A 217 4.61 -14.67 18.05
N ARG A 218 5.85 -14.71 17.58
CA ARG A 218 6.94 -15.38 18.31
C ARG A 218 7.51 -14.49 19.39
N ASP A 219 7.11 -14.68 20.64
CA ASP A 219 7.51 -13.88 21.79
C ASP A 219 9.04 -13.84 21.99
N GLU A 220 9.74 -14.89 21.63
CA GLU A 220 11.21 -14.99 21.67
C GLU A 220 11.91 -13.93 20.80
N LEU A 221 11.25 -13.37 19.80
CA LEU A 221 11.78 -12.28 18.97
C LEU A 221 11.78 -10.94 19.72
N LEU A 222 10.98 -10.77 20.77
CA LEU A 222 10.93 -9.54 21.55
C LEU A 222 12.27 -9.27 22.26
N GLU A 223 12.84 -10.30 22.92
CA GLU A 223 14.16 -10.17 23.56
C GLU A 223 15.23 -9.82 22.54
N LEU A 224 15.18 -10.45 21.37
CA LEU A 224 16.11 -10.18 20.29
C LEU A 224 16.00 -8.73 19.79
N ALA A 225 14.79 -8.24 19.55
CA ALA A 225 14.54 -6.86 19.17
C ALA A 225 15.05 -5.86 20.22
N VAL A 226 14.79 -6.11 21.50
CA VAL A 226 15.29 -5.27 22.60
C VAL A 226 16.82 -5.23 22.59
N ASN A 227 17.49 -6.37 22.41
CA ASN A 227 18.95 -6.44 22.34
C ASN A 227 19.52 -5.64 21.15
N ILE A 228 18.85 -5.66 20.00
CA ILE A 228 19.23 -4.83 18.83
C ILE A 228 19.09 -3.35 19.18
N PHE A 229 17.93 -2.92 19.71
CA PHE A 229 17.71 -1.52 20.08
C PHE A 229 18.73 -1.03 21.12
N GLN A 230 19.13 -1.85 22.09
CA GLN A 230 20.19 -1.51 23.05
C GLN A 230 21.57 -1.30 22.40
N LYS A 231 21.82 -1.87 21.21
CA LYS A 231 23.07 -1.66 20.46
C LYS A 231 23.02 -0.46 19.52
N LEU A 232 21.83 0.10 19.28
CA LEU A 232 21.64 1.32 18.49
C LEU A 232 21.84 2.60 19.32
N ILE A 233 21.70 2.51 20.63
CA ILE A 233 21.92 3.60 21.61
C ILE A 233 23.42 3.64 21.96
#